data_c0f75b8368d766e16f7dc5643f1355fc
#
_entry.id   c0f75b8368d766e16f7dc5643f1355fc
#
_cell.length_a   1.000
_cell.length_b   1.000
_cell.length_c   1.000
_cell.angle_alpha   90.00
_cell.angle_beta   90.00
_cell.angle_gamma   90.00
#
_symmetry.space_group_name_H-M   'P 1'
#
loop_
_entity.id
_entity.type
_entity.pdbx_description
1 polymer ?
#
loop_
_entity_poly.entity_id
_entity_poly.type
_entity_poly.pdbx_seq_one_letter_code
_entity_poly.pdbx_strand_id
1 'polypeptide(L)'
;MEFLLQIINGLQIGSIYALVSLGYTMVYGIAQLINFAHGDIIMIGAYTSLFSIPLFTSLGLPIWATVIPAIVICAVIGCLAERIAYRPLRNSPRISNLITAIGVSLFLENVFMKIFTPNTRSFPKIFDQAPISFGAGIHISFGAIVTIVTTLVLSVALQLFMKKTKYGKAMIATSQDYAASELVGINVDRTIQLTFAIGSGLAAVGSVLYVSAYPQIQPLMGSMLGIKAFVAAVLGGIGILPGAVIGGFILGIVESLTRAYLSSQLADAFVFSILIVVLLFKPTGILGKNVKEKV
;
A
#
# COMPACT_ATOMS: atom_id res chain seq x y z
N MET A 1 16.50 9.91 -24.32
CA MET A 1 17.13 9.91 -22.97
C MET A 1 16.10 10.21 -21.87
N GLU A 2 15.40 11.35 -21.96
CA GLU A 2 14.36 11.76 -20.99
C GLU A 2 13.25 10.72 -20.79
N PHE A 3 12.78 10.11 -21.90
CA PHE A 3 11.74 9.08 -21.83
C PHE A 3 12.12 7.89 -20.91
N LEU A 4 13.38 7.42 -21.03
CA LEU A 4 13.87 6.32 -20.19
C LEU A 4 13.95 6.72 -18.71
N LEU A 5 14.38 7.95 -18.42
CA LEU A 5 14.39 8.48 -17.05
C LEU A 5 12.97 8.56 -16.48
N GLN A 6 11.99 8.98 -17.30
CA GLN A 6 10.60 9.03 -16.84
C GLN A 6 10.00 7.63 -16.60
N ILE A 7 10.40 6.63 -17.36
CA ILE A 7 10.02 5.23 -17.07
C ILE A 7 10.61 4.79 -15.72
N ILE A 8 11.87 5.08 -15.44
CA ILE A 8 12.52 4.72 -14.17
C ILE A 8 11.85 5.44 -13.00
N ASN A 9 11.57 6.73 -13.13
CA ASN A 9 10.81 7.49 -12.13
C ASN A 9 9.40 6.91 -11.93
N GLY A 10 8.75 6.53 -13.04
CA GLY A 10 7.46 5.86 -13.00
C GLY A 10 7.50 4.50 -12.31
N LEU A 11 8.56 3.73 -12.52
CA LEU A 11 8.77 2.46 -11.81
C LEU A 11 9.01 2.68 -10.31
N GLN A 12 9.72 3.75 -9.91
CA GLN A 12 9.89 4.10 -8.50
C GLN A 12 8.56 4.42 -7.83
N ILE A 13 7.76 5.33 -8.41
CA ILE A 13 6.43 5.68 -7.89
C ILE A 13 5.50 4.45 -7.93
N GLY A 14 5.51 3.73 -9.04
CA GLY A 14 4.74 2.51 -9.24
C GLY A 14 5.08 1.40 -8.25
N SER A 15 6.34 1.31 -7.81
CA SER A 15 6.77 0.40 -6.75
C SER A 15 6.09 0.72 -5.41
N ILE A 16 5.97 1.99 -5.07
CA ILE A 16 5.27 2.42 -3.84
C ILE A 16 3.79 2.07 -3.95
N TYR A 17 3.15 2.39 -5.08
CA TYR A 17 1.75 1.99 -5.32
C TYR A 17 1.57 0.48 -5.26
N ALA A 18 2.49 -0.29 -5.82
CA ALA A 18 2.47 -1.74 -5.78
C ALA A 18 2.53 -2.30 -4.35
N LEU A 19 3.42 -1.79 -3.49
CA LEU A 19 3.49 -2.22 -2.09
C LEU A 19 2.21 -1.95 -1.32
N VAL A 20 1.67 -0.75 -1.46
CA VAL A 20 0.43 -0.37 -0.78
C VAL A 20 -0.76 -1.15 -1.35
N SER A 21 -0.81 -1.34 -2.66
CA SER A 21 -1.86 -2.11 -3.32
C SER A 21 -1.84 -3.60 -2.97
N LEU A 22 -0.67 -4.17 -2.65
CA LEU A 22 -0.56 -5.52 -2.09
C LEU A 22 -1.31 -5.64 -0.75
N GLY A 23 -1.20 -4.63 0.12
CA GLY A 23 -1.95 -4.57 1.37
C GLY A 23 -3.47 -4.50 1.13
N TYR A 24 -3.93 -3.62 0.25
CA TYR A 24 -5.34 -3.56 -0.16
C TYR A 24 -5.84 -4.88 -0.72
N THR A 25 -5.11 -5.42 -1.69
CA THR A 25 -5.47 -6.66 -2.38
C THR A 25 -5.53 -7.86 -1.42
N MET A 26 -4.62 -7.91 -0.46
CA MET A 26 -4.59 -8.99 0.53
C MET A 26 -5.78 -8.89 1.49
N VAL A 27 -6.07 -7.70 2.02
CA VAL A 27 -7.21 -7.48 2.91
C VAL A 27 -8.53 -7.75 2.17
N TYR A 28 -8.72 -7.19 0.98
CA TYR A 28 -9.92 -7.43 0.20
C TYR A 28 -10.07 -8.89 -0.21
N GLY A 29 -9.01 -9.52 -0.67
CA GLY A 29 -9.04 -10.91 -1.13
C GLY A 29 -9.41 -11.92 -0.03
N ILE A 30 -9.14 -11.61 1.25
CA ILE A 30 -9.35 -12.53 2.37
C ILE A 30 -10.56 -12.10 3.22
N ALA A 31 -10.67 -10.82 3.57
CA ALA A 31 -11.74 -10.31 4.39
C ALA A 31 -12.95 -9.79 3.58
N GLN A 32 -12.82 -9.67 2.26
CA GLN A 32 -13.83 -9.13 1.34
C GLN A 32 -14.32 -7.73 1.74
N LEU A 33 -13.47 -6.96 2.40
CA LEU A 33 -13.72 -5.60 2.89
C LEU A 33 -12.78 -4.62 2.21
N ILE A 34 -13.31 -3.47 1.77
CA ILE A 34 -12.49 -2.35 1.29
C ILE A 34 -12.08 -1.51 2.51
N ASN A 35 -10.79 -1.45 2.80
CA ASN A 35 -10.25 -0.68 3.93
C ASN A 35 -9.74 0.69 3.44
N PHE A 36 -10.57 1.72 3.40
CA PHE A 36 -10.13 3.07 3.02
C PHE A 36 -9.13 3.67 4.00
N ALA A 37 -9.17 3.28 5.29
CA ALA A 37 -8.18 3.71 6.27
C ALA A 37 -6.75 3.17 6.00
N HIS A 38 -6.57 2.30 5.00
CA HIS A 38 -5.25 1.77 4.65
C HIS A 38 -4.28 2.87 4.16
N GLY A 39 -4.80 3.92 3.51
CA GLY A 39 -4.04 5.12 3.19
C GLY A 39 -3.51 5.82 4.44
N ASP A 40 -4.33 5.92 5.49
CA ASP A 40 -3.92 6.59 6.73
C ASP A 40 -2.87 5.82 7.51
N ILE A 41 -2.81 4.50 7.34
CA ILE A 41 -1.71 3.68 7.88
C ILE A 41 -0.37 4.10 7.27
N ILE A 42 -0.35 4.54 6.01
CA ILE A 42 0.88 5.08 5.38
C ILE A 42 1.32 6.36 6.10
N MET A 43 0.38 7.26 6.37
CA MET A 43 0.64 8.46 7.16
C MET A 43 1.23 8.10 8.54
N ILE A 44 0.61 7.16 9.25
CA ILE A 44 1.07 6.69 10.57
C ILE A 44 2.50 6.15 10.48
N GLY A 45 2.81 5.35 9.46
CA GLY A 45 4.14 4.82 9.23
C GLY A 45 5.20 5.91 9.04
N ALA A 46 4.86 6.95 8.24
CA ALA A 46 5.74 8.08 8.01
C ALA A 46 6.00 8.90 9.29
N TYR A 47 4.95 9.22 10.06
CA TYR A 47 5.09 9.92 11.34
C TYR A 47 5.87 9.08 12.37
N THR A 48 5.58 7.78 12.47
CA THR A 48 6.32 6.87 13.37
C THR A 48 7.80 6.85 13.02
N SER A 49 8.12 6.75 11.73
CA SER A 49 9.51 6.80 11.26
C SER A 49 10.16 8.13 11.64
N LEU A 50 9.51 9.28 11.37
CA LEU A 50 10.03 10.61 11.71
C LEU A 50 10.36 10.73 13.20
N PHE A 51 9.43 10.34 14.08
CA PHE A 51 9.62 10.45 15.53
C PHE A 51 10.61 9.43 16.09
N SER A 52 10.89 8.35 15.36
CA SER A 52 11.91 7.36 15.76
C SER A 52 13.34 7.81 15.42
N ILE A 53 13.51 8.77 14.49
CA ILE A 53 14.85 9.22 14.05
C ILE A 53 15.75 9.69 15.18
N PRO A 54 15.32 10.57 16.12
CA PRO A 54 16.21 11.02 17.20
C PRO A 54 16.73 9.88 18.06
N LEU A 55 15.88 8.89 18.38
CA LEU A 55 16.26 7.70 19.13
C LEU A 55 17.27 6.85 18.35
N PHE A 56 17.02 6.60 17.08
CA PHE A 56 17.90 5.77 16.25
C PHE A 56 19.25 6.44 16.03
N THR A 57 19.26 7.77 15.82
CA THR A 57 20.50 8.54 15.69
C THR A 57 21.30 8.51 16.99
N SER A 58 20.66 8.64 18.17
CA SER A 58 21.35 8.56 19.46
C SER A 58 21.96 7.18 19.74
N LEU A 59 21.37 6.11 19.16
CA LEU A 59 21.87 4.74 19.25
C LEU A 59 22.91 4.41 18.16
N GLY A 60 23.26 5.37 17.29
CA GLY A 60 24.19 5.14 16.16
C GLY A 60 23.62 4.26 15.06
N LEU A 61 22.28 4.05 15.02
CA LEU A 61 21.60 3.26 14.01
C LEU A 61 21.26 4.10 12.77
N PRO A 62 21.28 3.49 11.59
CA PRO A 62 20.96 4.21 10.34
C PRO A 62 19.48 4.60 10.28
N ILE A 63 19.18 5.74 9.64
CA ILE A 63 17.81 6.27 9.54
C ILE A 63 16.83 5.29 8.87
N TRP A 64 17.29 4.48 7.89
CA TRP A 64 16.43 3.50 7.24
C TRP A 64 15.88 2.44 8.22
N ALA A 65 16.57 2.18 9.34
CA ALA A 65 16.12 1.21 10.34
C ALA A 65 14.85 1.66 11.08
N THR A 66 14.44 2.93 10.96
CA THR A 66 13.15 3.44 11.47
C THR A 66 11.93 2.78 10.80
N VAL A 67 12.13 2.03 9.72
CA VAL A 67 11.10 1.17 9.13
C VAL A 67 10.61 0.11 10.13
N ILE A 68 11.46 -0.35 11.06
CA ILE A 68 11.11 -1.40 12.03
C ILE A 68 10.00 -0.93 12.99
N PRO A 69 10.16 0.17 13.76
CA PRO A 69 9.06 0.68 14.58
C PRO A 69 7.85 1.10 13.74
N ALA A 70 8.02 1.60 12.51
CA ALA A 70 6.91 1.89 11.62
C ALA A 70 6.09 0.63 11.31
N ILE A 71 6.72 -0.50 10.96
CA ILE A 71 6.04 -1.78 10.72
C ILE A 71 5.28 -2.23 11.97
N VAL A 72 5.92 -2.19 13.14
CA VAL A 72 5.29 -2.66 14.39
C VAL A 72 4.06 -1.83 14.74
N ILE A 73 4.19 -0.49 14.73
CA ILE A 73 3.09 0.43 15.08
C ILE A 73 1.95 0.31 14.05
N CYS A 74 2.26 0.30 12.76
CA CYS A 74 1.25 0.15 11.72
C CYS A 74 0.53 -1.21 11.81
N ALA A 75 1.25 -2.30 12.07
CA ALA A 75 0.65 -3.62 12.26
C ALA A 75 -0.28 -3.64 13.48
N VAL A 76 0.13 -3.05 14.60
CA VAL A 76 -0.71 -2.92 15.80
C VAL A 76 -1.98 -2.11 15.50
N ILE A 77 -1.84 -0.95 14.85
CA ILE A 77 -3.00 -0.10 14.51
C ILE A 77 -3.91 -0.81 13.51
N GLY A 78 -3.36 -1.52 12.52
CA GLY A 78 -4.14 -2.34 11.60
C GLY A 78 -4.93 -3.44 12.31
N CYS A 79 -4.31 -4.14 13.28
CA CYS A 79 -4.99 -5.12 14.12
C CYS A 79 -6.09 -4.49 15.00
N LEU A 80 -5.84 -3.30 15.55
CA LEU A 80 -6.82 -2.58 16.35
C LEU A 80 -8.01 -2.12 15.50
N ALA A 81 -7.76 -1.58 14.32
CA ALA A 81 -8.82 -1.19 13.38
C ALA A 81 -9.68 -2.40 12.97
N GLU A 82 -9.06 -3.55 12.67
CA GLU A 82 -9.78 -4.78 12.39
C GLU A 82 -10.65 -5.17 13.58
N ARG A 83 -10.07 -5.27 14.77
CA ARG A 83 -10.76 -5.79 15.95
C ARG A 83 -11.88 -4.88 16.44
N ILE A 84 -11.70 -3.56 16.39
CA ILE A 84 -12.64 -2.59 16.95
C ILE A 84 -13.68 -2.16 15.93
N ALA A 85 -13.26 -1.88 14.68
CA ALA A 85 -14.14 -1.28 13.69
C ALA A 85 -14.70 -2.30 12.69
N TYR A 86 -13.86 -3.19 12.14
CA TYR A 86 -14.31 -4.07 11.04
C TYR A 86 -14.90 -5.40 11.50
N ARG A 87 -14.33 -6.02 12.54
CA ARG A 87 -14.78 -7.31 13.03
C ARG A 87 -16.24 -7.33 13.50
N PRO A 88 -16.75 -6.33 14.24
CA PRO A 88 -18.17 -6.30 14.66
C PRO A 88 -19.13 -6.19 13.48
N LEU A 89 -18.69 -5.63 12.35
CA LEU A 89 -19.53 -5.38 11.17
C LEU A 89 -19.36 -6.41 10.06
N ARG A 90 -18.58 -7.46 10.26
CA ARG A 90 -18.26 -8.46 9.23
C ARG A 90 -19.51 -9.11 8.61
N ASN A 91 -20.54 -9.33 9.40
CA ASN A 91 -21.81 -9.91 8.96
C ASN A 91 -22.86 -8.85 8.59
N SER A 92 -22.48 -7.57 8.58
CA SER A 92 -23.38 -6.46 8.23
C SER A 92 -23.38 -6.22 6.71
N PRO A 93 -24.38 -5.50 6.18
CA PRO A 93 -24.40 -5.13 4.77
C PRO A 93 -23.12 -4.42 4.33
N ARG A 94 -22.70 -4.61 3.08
CA ARG A 94 -21.45 -4.03 2.52
C ARG A 94 -21.35 -2.52 2.70
N ILE A 95 -22.49 -1.81 2.68
CA ILE A 95 -22.55 -0.35 2.91
C ILE A 95 -22.09 0.01 4.32
N SER A 96 -22.46 -0.75 5.35
CA SER A 96 -22.03 -0.49 6.73
C SER A 96 -20.52 -0.57 6.87
N ASN A 97 -19.89 -1.55 6.22
CA ASN A 97 -18.44 -1.71 6.19
C ASN A 97 -17.76 -0.55 5.48
N LEU A 98 -18.32 -0.07 4.36
CA LEU A 98 -17.80 1.06 3.60
C LEU A 98 -17.84 2.35 4.44
N ILE A 99 -18.99 2.65 5.06
CA ILE A 99 -19.14 3.84 5.91
C ILE A 99 -18.18 3.79 7.10
N THR A 100 -18.03 2.61 7.72
CA THR A 100 -17.06 2.43 8.81
C THR A 100 -15.63 2.66 8.35
N ALA A 101 -15.25 2.16 7.17
CA ALA A 101 -13.91 2.36 6.63
C ALA A 101 -13.60 3.87 6.41
N ILE A 102 -14.57 4.62 5.87
CA ILE A 102 -14.48 6.07 5.72
C ILE A 102 -14.42 6.75 7.10
N GLY A 103 -15.25 6.32 8.05
CA GLY A 103 -15.25 6.86 9.41
C GLY A 103 -13.91 6.66 10.14
N VAL A 104 -13.30 5.48 10.01
CA VAL A 104 -11.98 5.19 10.59
C VAL A 104 -10.90 6.08 9.92
N SER A 105 -10.94 6.23 8.60
CA SER A 105 -10.04 7.09 7.86
C SER A 105 -10.13 8.54 8.36
N LEU A 106 -11.31 9.14 8.35
CA LEU A 106 -11.53 10.50 8.85
C LEU A 106 -11.13 10.66 10.32
N PHE A 107 -11.39 9.66 11.15
CA PHE A 107 -10.96 9.67 12.55
C PHE A 107 -9.44 9.76 12.67
N LEU A 108 -8.70 8.90 11.96
CA LEU A 108 -7.23 8.88 11.99
C LEU A 108 -6.65 10.20 11.45
N GLU A 109 -7.14 10.70 10.31
CA GLU A 109 -6.71 11.98 9.75
C GLU A 109 -6.90 13.14 10.75
N ASN A 110 -8.09 13.26 11.34
CA ASN A 110 -8.40 14.35 12.27
C ASN A 110 -7.63 14.24 13.59
N VAL A 111 -7.41 13.03 14.11
CA VAL A 111 -6.56 12.81 15.29
C VAL A 111 -5.13 13.28 15.00
N PHE A 112 -4.57 12.90 13.84
CA PHE A 112 -3.21 13.32 13.45
C PHE A 112 -3.11 14.82 13.19
N MET A 113 -4.12 15.43 12.54
CA MET A 113 -4.18 16.89 12.38
C MET A 113 -4.24 17.62 13.73
N LYS A 114 -4.98 17.08 14.70
CA LYS A 114 -5.08 17.67 16.04
C LYS A 114 -3.79 17.58 16.84
N ILE A 115 -3.09 16.44 16.76
CA ILE A 115 -1.86 16.17 17.52
C ILE A 115 -0.65 16.84 16.87
N PHE A 116 -0.51 16.72 15.54
CA PHE A 116 0.71 17.12 14.83
C PHE A 116 0.57 18.39 13.99
N THR A 117 -0.58 19.03 14.02
CA THR A 117 -0.96 20.19 13.18
C THR A 117 -1.03 19.83 11.68
N PRO A 118 -1.79 20.58 10.85
CA PRO A 118 -1.88 20.31 9.42
C PRO A 118 -0.63 20.70 8.61
N ASN A 119 0.36 21.33 9.26
CA ASN A 119 1.54 21.83 8.58
C ASN A 119 2.42 20.71 8.04
N THR A 120 2.94 20.91 6.84
CA THR A 120 3.93 20.01 6.24
C THR A 120 5.25 20.07 7.03
N ARG A 121 5.80 18.92 7.36
CA ARG A 121 7.09 18.74 8.02
C ARG A 121 8.10 18.16 7.03
N SER A 122 9.35 18.65 7.11
CA SER A 122 10.45 18.07 6.35
C SER A 122 10.86 16.72 6.94
N PHE A 123 11.15 15.76 6.09
CA PHE A 123 11.73 14.46 6.46
C PHE A 123 13.22 14.44 6.09
N PRO A 124 14.12 13.98 6.97
CA PRO A 124 15.52 13.84 6.64
C PRO A 124 15.75 12.85 5.49
N LYS A 125 16.75 13.07 4.68
CA LYS A 125 17.11 12.12 3.62
C LYS A 125 17.50 10.77 4.23
N ILE A 126 16.83 9.70 3.80
CA ILE A 126 17.11 8.33 4.25
C ILE A 126 18.35 7.79 3.54
N PHE A 127 18.45 8.06 2.24
CA PHE A 127 19.55 7.62 1.39
C PHE A 127 20.32 8.86 0.90
N ASP A 128 21.55 8.98 1.33
CA ASP A 128 22.44 10.11 0.99
C ASP A 128 23.54 9.71 -0.01
N GLN A 129 23.36 8.55 -0.67
CA GLN A 129 24.29 8.09 -1.68
C GLN A 129 24.13 8.89 -2.98
N ALA A 130 25.26 9.14 -3.63
CA ALA A 130 25.29 9.79 -4.94
C ALA A 130 24.49 8.96 -5.97
N PRO A 131 23.82 9.62 -6.93
CA PRO A 131 23.13 8.92 -8.01
C PRO A 131 24.10 8.04 -8.80
N ILE A 132 23.65 6.84 -9.17
CA ILE A 132 24.44 5.92 -9.97
C ILE A 132 24.37 6.37 -11.43
N SER A 133 25.53 6.64 -12.04
CA SER A 133 25.63 7.05 -13.43
C SER A 133 25.79 5.82 -14.33
N PHE A 134 24.86 5.60 -15.23
CA PHE A 134 24.90 4.51 -16.22
C PHE A 134 25.35 4.99 -17.60
N GLY A 135 26.38 5.83 -17.69
CA GLY A 135 26.80 6.39 -18.97
C GLY A 135 25.74 7.25 -19.66
N ALA A 136 26.07 7.87 -20.77
CA ALA A 136 25.11 8.64 -21.58
C ALA A 136 24.20 9.65 -20.80
N GLY A 137 24.64 10.12 -19.61
CA GLY A 137 23.88 11.13 -18.83
C GLY A 137 22.66 10.60 -18.06
N ILE A 138 22.52 9.27 -17.88
CA ILE A 138 21.45 8.69 -17.06
C ILE A 138 21.91 8.61 -15.61
N HIS A 139 21.27 9.38 -14.74
CA HIS A 139 21.52 9.38 -13.30
C HIS A 139 20.30 8.79 -12.57
N ILE A 140 20.45 7.61 -11.97
CA ILE A 140 19.39 6.96 -11.21
C ILE A 140 19.65 7.15 -9.73
N SER A 141 18.67 7.67 -8.98
CA SER A 141 18.84 7.83 -7.54
C SER A 141 18.95 6.46 -6.87
N PHE A 142 19.82 6.34 -5.88
CA PHE A 142 19.96 5.11 -5.09
C PHE A 142 18.63 4.71 -4.44
N GLY A 143 17.88 5.69 -3.96
CA GLY A 143 16.54 5.47 -3.39
C GLY A 143 15.56 4.84 -4.38
N ALA A 144 15.62 5.17 -5.69
CA ALA A 144 14.76 4.53 -6.69
C ALA A 144 15.08 3.04 -6.83
N ILE A 145 16.35 2.68 -6.87
CA ILE A 145 16.79 1.28 -6.97
C ILE A 145 16.34 0.51 -5.73
N VAL A 146 16.59 1.05 -4.53
CA VAL A 146 16.15 0.43 -3.28
C VAL A 146 14.63 0.23 -3.26
N THR A 147 13.86 1.22 -3.69
CA THR A 147 12.39 1.15 -3.72
C THR A 147 11.91 0.02 -4.63
N ILE A 148 12.44 -0.05 -5.87
CA ILE A 148 12.06 -1.08 -6.85
C ILE A 148 12.44 -2.48 -6.34
N VAL A 149 13.69 -2.65 -5.88
CA VAL A 149 14.18 -3.94 -5.39
C VAL A 149 13.40 -4.41 -4.16
N THR A 150 13.18 -3.53 -3.17
CA THR A 150 12.40 -3.85 -1.97
C THR A 150 10.98 -4.29 -2.33
N THR A 151 10.32 -3.59 -3.26
CA THR A 151 8.99 -3.94 -3.72
C THR A 151 8.95 -5.32 -4.36
N LEU A 152 9.89 -5.62 -5.25
CA LEU A 152 9.95 -6.93 -5.90
C LEU A 152 10.23 -8.05 -4.89
N VAL A 153 11.18 -7.84 -3.98
CA VAL A 153 11.51 -8.82 -2.92
C VAL A 153 10.30 -9.07 -2.03
N LEU A 154 9.63 -8.03 -1.54
CA LEU A 154 8.46 -8.17 -0.68
C LEU A 154 7.27 -8.78 -1.41
N SER A 155 7.06 -8.48 -2.70
CA SER A 155 6.03 -9.09 -3.52
C SER A 155 6.23 -10.60 -3.64
N VAL A 156 7.47 -11.02 -3.96
CA VAL A 156 7.82 -12.45 -4.09
C VAL A 156 7.72 -13.14 -2.72
N ALA A 157 8.24 -12.50 -1.66
CA ALA A 157 8.18 -13.04 -0.31
C ALA A 157 6.73 -13.24 0.14
N LEU A 158 5.84 -12.26 -0.11
CA LEU A 158 4.41 -12.38 0.20
C LEU A 158 3.73 -13.51 -0.57
N GLN A 159 4.03 -13.65 -1.87
CA GLN A 159 3.49 -14.75 -2.68
C GLN A 159 3.95 -16.12 -2.17
N LEU A 160 5.23 -16.23 -1.81
CA LEU A 160 5.78 -17.46 -1.22
C LEU A 160 5.17 -17.74 0.15
N PHE A 161 4.99 -16.71 0.99
CA PHE A 161 4.32 -16.83 2.27
C PHE A 161 2.91 -17.38 2.10
N MET A 162 2.11 -16.79 1.20
CA MET A 162 0.73 -17.23 0.93
C MET A 162 0.65 -18.68 0.44
N LYS A 163 1.56 -19.08 -0.45
CA LYS A 163 1.53 -20.43 -1.05
C LYS A 163 2.14 -21.53 -0.17
N LYS A 164 3.21 -21.22 0.57
CA LYS A 164 4.04 -22.24 1.23
C LYS A 164 3.80 -22.35 2.74
N THR A 165 3.31 -21.29 3.42
CA THR A 165 3.13 -21.32 4.87
C THR A 165 1.75 -21.83 5.29
N LYS A 166 1.64 -22.34 6.52
CA LYS A 166 0.35 -22.74 7.13
C LYS A 166 -0.60 -21.55 7.24
N TYR A 167 -0.08 -20.38 7.62
CA TYR A 167 -0.86 -19.15 7.76
C TYR A 167 -1.36 -18.64 6.39
N GLY A 168 -0.52 -18.67 5.36
CA GLY A 168 -0.93 -18.29 4.00
C GLY A 168 -2.00 -19.22 3.45
N LYS A 169 -1.88 -20.55 3.67
CA LYS A 169 -2.90 -21.53 3.27
C LYS A 169 -4.21 -21.30 4.03
N ALA A 170 -4.15 -20.98 5.33
CA ALA A 170 -5.34 -20.60 6.12
C ALA A 170 -6.01 -19.35 5.56
N MET A 171 -5.23 -18.34 5.16
CA MET A 171 -5.76 -17.13 4.50
C MET A 171 -6.47 -17.46 3.18
N ILE A 172 -5.88 -18.32 2.35
CA ILE A 172 -6.50 -18.76 1.08
C ILE A 172 -7.79 -19.55 1.35
N ALA A 173 -7.81 -20.44 2.32
CA ALA A 173 -9.01 -21.18 2.69
C ALA A 173 -10.11 -20.23 3.18
N THR A 174 -9.77 -19.32 4.10
CA THR A 174 -10.71 -18.31 4.63
C THR A 174 -11.28 -17.43 3.52
N SER A 175 -10.49 -17.11 2.49
CA SER A 175 -10.99 -16.29 1.36
C SER A 175 -12.05 -17.00 0.50
N GLN A 176 -12.11 -18.32 0.56
CA GLN A 176 -13.06 -19.12 -0.21
C GLN A 176 -14.40 -19.32 0.55
N ASP A 177 -14.30 -19.70 1.82
CA ASP A 177 -15.48 -19.94 2.65
C ASP A 177 -15.10 -19.87 4.15
N TYR A 178 -15.74 -18.95 4.89
CA TYR A 178 -15.50 -18.78 6.31
C TYR A 178 -16.00 -19.98 7.13
N ALA A 179 -17.23 -20.44 6.84
CA ALA A 179 -17.85 -21.54 7.58
C ALA A 179 -17.10 -22.85 7.38
N ALA A 180 -16.75 -23.17 6.13
CA ALA A 180 -15.93 -24.35 5.83
C ALA A 180 -14.55 -24.27 6.48
N SER A 181 -13.94 -23.09 6.54
CA SER A 181 -12.65 -22.87 7.21
C SER A 181 -12.71 -23.14 8.71
N GLU A 182 -13.77 -22.70 9.37
CA GLU A 182 -13.99 -22.96 10.80
C GLU A 182 -14.20 -24.47 11.08
N LEU A 183 -14.91 -25.17 10.22
CA LEU A 183 -15.15 -26.62 10.35
C LEU A 183 -13.85 -27.43 10.29
N VAL A 184 -12.84 -26.99 9.54
CA VAL A 184 -11.53 -27.63 9.48
C VAL A 184 -10.54 -27.08 10.54
N GLY A 185 -11.03 -26.30 11.50
CA GLY A 185 -10.25 -25.82 12.65
C GLY A 185 -9.42 -24.55 12.41
N ILE A 186 -9.67 -23.82 11.31
CA ILE A 186 -9.02 -22.54 11.06
C ILE A 186 -9.72 -21.43 11.88
N ASN A 187 -8.95 -20.71 12.69
CA ASN A 187 -9.49 -19.55 13.40
C ASN A 187 -9.55 -18.35 12.41
N VAL A 188 -10.75 -18.12 11.86
CA VAL A 188 -11.01 -17.06 10.86
C VAL A 188 -10.67 -15.68 11.39
N ASP A 189 -11.00 -15.37 12.64
CA ASP A 189 -10.70 -14.08 13.25
C ASP A 189 -9.21 -13.77 13.30
N ARG A 190 -8.42 -14.74 13.79
CA ARG A 190 -6.96 -14.58 13.83
C ARG A 190 -6.35 -14.49 12.44
N THR A 191 -6.91 -15.21 11.48
CA THR A 191 -6.45 -15.20 10.08
C THR A 191 -6.68 -13.84 9.44
N ILE A 192 -7.85 -13.24 9.63
CA ILE A 192 -8.17 -11.90 9.12
C ILE A 192 -7.32 -10.83 9.85
N GLN A 193 -7.19 -10.94 11.17
CA GLN A 193 -6.36 -10.01 11.93
C GLN A 193 -4.89 -10.04 11.48
N LEU A 194 -4.33 -11.22 11.22
CA LEU A 194 -2.98 -11.37 10.67
C LEU A 194 -2.87 -10.76 9.27
N THR A 195 -3.93 -10.88 8.46
CA THR A 195 -3.99 -10.23 7.13
C THR A 195 -3.88 -8.71 7.25
N PHE A 196 -4.62 -8.11 8.18
CA PHE A 196 -4.53 -6.67 8.46
C PHE A 196 -3.15 -6.27 8.97
N ALA A 197 -2.54 -7.07 9.85
CA ALA A 197 -1.18 -6.82 10.35
C ALA A 197 -0.14 -6.80 9.22
N ILE A 198 -0.16 -7.80 8.35
CA ILE A 198 0.79 -7.90 7.22
C ILE A 198 0.54 -6.78 6.21
N GLY A 199 -0.73 -6.52 5.84
CA GLY A 199 -1.08 -5.43 4.93
C GLY A 199 -0.60 -4.07 5.47
N SER A 200 -0.85 -3.79 6.75
CA SER A 200 -0.41 -2.57 7.41
C SER A 200 1.12 -2.47 7.53
N GLY A 201 1.80 -3.60 7.74
CA GLY A 201 3.26 -3.65 7.71
C GLY A 201 3.84 -3.32 6.33
N LEU A 202 3.21 -3.82 5.25
CA LEU A 202 3.60 -3.45 3.88
C LEU A 202 3.37 -1.97 3.60
N ALA A 203 2.25 -1.40 4.08
CA ALA A 203 1.97 0.03 3.97
C ALA A 203 3.03 0.87 4.72
N ALA A 204 3.52 0.40 5.88
CA ALA A 204 4.59 1.06 6.62
C ALA A 204 5.91 1.09 5.83
N VAL A 205 6.29 -0.03 5.19
CA VAL A 205 7.46 -0.04 4.29
C VAL A 205 7.24 0.92 3.13
N GLY A 206 6.07 0.87 2.49
CA GLY A 206 5.70 1.79 1.41
C GLY A 206 5.79 3.25 1.85
N SER A 207 5.40 3.57 3.08
CA SER A 207 5.45 4.94 3.62
C SER A 207 6.88 5.45 3.76
N VAL A 208 7.80 4.64 4.30
CA VAL A 208 9.22 5.01 4.46
C VAL A 208 9.89 5.18 3.10
N LEU A 209 9.58 4.32 2.13
CA LEU A 209 10.06 4.47 0.75
C LEU A 209 9.46 5.71 0.07
N TYR A 210 8.19 6.05 0.35
CA TYR A 210 7.55 7.26 -0.16
C TYR A 210 8.23 8.52 0.36
N VAL A 211 8.44 8.63 1.67
CA VAL A 211 9.10 9.81 2.25
C VAL A 211 10.60 9.88 1.90
N SER A 212 11.22 8.77 1.49
CA SER A 212 12.58 8.80 0.94
C SER A 212 12.63 9.43 -0.45
N ALA A 213 11.56 9.28 -1.24
CA ALA A 213 11.45 9.88 -2.57
C ALA A 213 10.90 11.33 -2.49
N TYR A 214 9.96 11.56 -1.59
CA TYR A 214 9.30 12.85 -1.33
C TYR A 214 9.49 13.22 0.13
N PRO A 215 10.54 13.96 0.49
CA PRO A 215 10.93 14.20 1.89
C PRO A 215 10.04 15.22 2.60
N GLN A 216 8.74 14.99 2.55
CA GLN A 216 7.71 15.81 3.17
C GLN A 216 6.63 14.92 3.79
N ILE A 217 6.16 15.28 4.99
CA ILE A 217 5.10 14.60 5.71
C ILE A 217 4.02 15.60 6.08
N GLN A 218 2.77 15.21 5.85
CA GLN A 218 1.58 15.94 6.29
C GLN A 218 0.46 14.95 6.66
N PRO A 219 -0.49 15.32 7.54
CA PRO A 219 -1.53 14.39 7.99
C PRO A 219 -2.43 13.82 6.89
N LEU A 220 -2.61 14.51 5.78
CA LEU A 220 -3.44 14.06 4.65
C LEU A 220 -2.65 13.35 3.54
N MET A 221 -1.34 13.11 3.73
CA MET A 221 -0.49 12.50 2.69
C MET A 221 -0.93 11.09 2.30
N GLY A 222 -1.52 10.36 3.24
CA GLY A 222 -1.96 8.98 3.04
C GLY A 222 -3.20 8.85 2.16
N SER A 223 -4.09 9.84 2.21
CA SER A 223 -5.39 9.81 1.55
C SER A 223 -5.25 9.62 0.02
N MET A 224 -4.55 10.55 -0.64
CA MET A 224 -4.37 10.49 -2.10
C MET A 224 -3.52 9.28 -2.53
N LEU A 225 -2.45 8.97 -1.77
CA LEU A 225 -1.58 7.82 -2.04
C LEU A 225 -2.38 6.51 -1.88
N GLY A 226 -3.23 6.42 -0.86
CA GLY A 226 -4.11 5.29 -0.63
C GLY A 226 -5.11 5.08 -1.76
N ILE A 227 -5.78 6.15 -2.23
CA ILE A 227 -6.70 6.06 -3.35
C ILE A 227 -5.99 5.58 -4.63
N LYS A 228 -4.82 6.12 -4.97
CA LYS A 228 -4.04 5.67 -6.14
C LYS A 228 -3.60 4.20 -6.02
N ALA A 229 -3.19 3.78 -4.84
CA ALA A 229 -2.85 2.37 -4.60
C ALA A 229 -4.09 1.45 -4.70
N PHE A 230 -5.25 1.91 -4.27
CA PHE A 230 -6.52 1.20 -4.49
C PHE A 230 -6.84 1.09 -5.99
N VAL A 231 -6.67 2.19 -6.75
CA VAL A 231 -6.80 2.16 -8.23
C VAL A 231 -5.85 1.13 -8.83
N ALA A 232 -4.61 1.05 -8.36
CA ALA A 232 -3.63 0.05 -8.78
C ALA A 232 -4.09 -1.38 -8.50
N ALA A 233 -4.66 -1.63 -7.30
CA ALA A 233 -5.21 -2.92 -6.94
C ALA A 233 -6.38 -3.33 -7.85
N VAL A 234 -7.31 -2.40 -8.12
CA VAL A 234 -8.46 -2.64 -9.00
C VAL A 234 -8.01 -2.86 -10.44
N LEU A 235 -7.11 -2.02 -10.95
CA LEU A 235 -6.53 -2.15 -12.30
C LEU A 235 -5.89 -3.52 -12.49
N GLY A 236 -5.10 -3.96 -11.50
CA GLY A 236 -4.44 -5.27 -11.55
C GLY A 236 -5.38 -6.46 -11.42
N GLY A 237 -6.51 -6.28 -10.75
CA GLY A 237 -7.48 -7.30 -10.32
C GLY A 237 -7.42 -7.49 -8.82
N ILE A 238 -8.35 -6.84 -8.12
CA ILE A 238 -8.39 -6.85 -6.66
C ILE A 238 -8.51 -8.29 -6.13
N GLY A 239 -7.73 -8.62 -5.10
CA GLY A 239 -7.61 -9.99 -4.58
C GLY A 239 -6.49 -10.84 -5.21
N ILE A 240 -5.83 -10.36 -6.28
CA ILE A 240 -4.75 -11.07 -6.99
C ILE A 240 -3.42 -10.34 -6.77
N LEU A 241 -2.53 -10.91 -5.93
CA LEU A 241 -1.26 -10.27 -5.57
C LEU A 241 -0.39 -9.86 -6.77
N PRO A 242 -0.12 -10.72 -7.78
CA PRO A 242 0.63 -10.30 -8.96
C PRO A 242 -0.04 -9.17 -9.74
N GLY A 243 -1.38 -9.18 -9.77
CA GLY A 243 -2.17 -8.14 -10.41
C GLY A 243 -1.93 -6.77 -9.78
N ALA A 244 -1.99 -6.69 -8.46
CA ALA A 244 -1.75 -5.45 -7.73
C ALA A 244 -0.36 -4.85 -8.02
N VAL A 245 0.66 -5.70 -8.14
CA VAL A 245 2.03 -5.27 -8.48
C VAL A 245 2.09 -4.69 -9.89
N ILE A 246 1.53 -5.40 -10.87
CA ILE A 246 1.48 -4.94 -12.27
C ILE A 246 0.67 -3.65 -12.38
N GLY A 247 -0.49 -3.57 -11.71
CA GLY A 247 -1.32 -2.38 -11.68
C GLY A 247 -0.58 -1.18 -11.08
N GLY A 248 0.19 -1.38 -10.01
CA GLY A 248 1.03 -0.35 -9.39
C GLY A 248 2.08 0.18 -10.36
N PHE A 249 2.82 -0.69 -11.04
CA PHE A 249 3.83 -0.28 -12.02
C PHE A 249 3.21 0.46 -13.22
N ILE A 250 2.10 -0.05 -13.76
CA ILE A 250 1.41 0.62 -14.88
C ILE A 250 0.98 2.03 -14.47
N LEU A 251 0.33 2.19 -13.32
CA LEU A 251 -0.11 3.50 -12.84
C LEU A 251 1.05 4.45 -12.59
N GLY A 252 2.13 3.98 -11.98
CA GLY A 252 3.31 4.80 -11.73
C GLY A 252 3.97 5.30 -13.02
N ILE A 253 4.07 4.43 -14.04
CA ILE A 253 4.60 4.81 -15.35
C ILE A 253 3.68 5.83 -16.03
N VAL A 254 2.37 5.59 -16.05
CA VAL A 254 1.41 6.53 -16.65
C VAL A 254 1.47 7.88 -15.94
N GLU A 255 1.47 7.90 -14.62
CA GLU A 255 1.55 9.14 -13.84
C GLU A 255 2.84 9.91 -14.13
N SER A 256 3.99 9.23 -14.17
CA SER A 256 5.27 9.85 -14.48
C SER A 256 5.32 10.44 -15.88
N LEU A 257 4.85 9.70 -16.88
CA LEU A 257 4.79 10.16 -18.27
C LEU A 257 3.82 11.33 -18.42
N THR A 258 2.66 11.28 -17.77
CA THR A 258 1.69 12.38 -17.81
C THR A 258 2.25 13.66 -17.20
N ARG A 259 2.96 13.54 -16.05
CA ARG A 259 3.62 14.68 -15.40
C ARG A 259 4.71 15.31 -16.28
N ALA A 260 5.47 14.48 -17.00
CA ALA A 260 6.60 14.95 -17.79
C ALA A 260 6.18 15.56 -19.13
N TYR A 261 5.21 14.95 -19.83
CA TYR A 261 4.88 15.32 -21.21
C TYR A 261 3.59 16.10 -21.38
N LEU A 262 2.68 16.06 -20.39
CA LEU A 262 1.42 16.80 -20.46
C LEU A 262 1.37 17.87 -19.37
N SER A 263 1.01 17.50 -18.15
CA SER A 263 0.93 18.42 -17.00
C SER A 263 0.88 17.64 -15.68
N SER A 264 1.53 18.18 -14.67
CA SER A 264 1.44 17.64 -13.31
C SER A 264 0.02 17.68 -12.76
N GLN A 265 -0.79 18.69 -13.16
CA GLN A 265 -2.19 18.82 -12.74
C GLN A 265 -3.10 17.76 -13.35
N LEU A 266 -2.77 17.29 -14.56
CA LEU A 266 -3.55 16.27 -15.26
C LEU A 266 -3.19 14.84 -14.86
N ALA A 267 -2.09 14.63 -14.13
CA ALA A 267 -1.62 13.30 -13.77
C ALA A 267 -2.68 12.48 -13.02
N ASP A 268 -3.35 13.11 -12.04
CA ASP A 268 -4.41 12.46 -11.27
C ASP A 268 -5.64 12.15 -12.14
N ALA A 269 -6.01 13.07 -13.04
CA ALA A 269 -7.11 12.86 -13.98
C ALA A 269 -6.85 11.65 -14.87
N PHE A 270 -5.62 11.47 -15.39
CA PHE A 270 -5.26 10.30 -16.20
C PHE A 270 -5.30 9.01 -15.40
N VAL A 271 -4.78 9.00 -14.16
CA VAL A 271 -4.83 7.83 -13.26
C VAL A 271 -6.28 7.39 -13.03
N PHE A 272 -7.18 8.32 -12.72
CA PHE A 272 -8.58 7.99 -12.48
C PHE A 272 -9.35 7.65 -13.78
N SER A 273 -8.99 8.28 -14.91
CA SER A 273 -9.56 7.91 -16.21
C SER A 273 -9.24 6.47 -16.59
N ILE A 274 -8.01 6.00 -16.34
CA ILE A 274 -7.64 4.60 -16.55
C ILE A 274 -8.50 3.67 -15.69
N LEU A 275 -8.75 4.02 -14.42
CA LEU A 275 -9.65 3.23 -13.59
C LEU A 275 -11.03 3.11 -14.21
N ILE A 276 -11.62 4.24 -14.66
CA ILE A 276 -12.96 4.26 -15.28
C ILE A 276 -12.96 3.38 -16.53
N VAL A 277 -11.98 3.55 -17.42
CA VAL A 277 -11.86 2.77 -18.64
C VAL A 277 -11.77 1.26 -18.32
N VAL A 278 -10.91 0.89 -17.37
CA VAL A 278 -10.75 -0.52 -17.00
C VAL A 278 -12.03 -1.09 -16.40
N LEU A 279 -12.72 -0.36 -15.52
CA LEU A 279 -13.99 -0.82 -14.94
C LEU A 279 -15.09 -0.98 -15.99
N LEU A 280 -15.11 -0.13 -17.03
CA LEU A 280 -16.08 -0.23 -18.12
C LEU A 280 -15.84 -1.44 -19.05
N PHE A 281 -14.56 -1.71 -19.40
CA PHE A 281 -14.23 -2.77 -20.35
C PHE A 281 -13.87 -4.10 -19.72
N LYS A 282 -13.24 -4.07 -18.54
CA LYS A 282 -12.79 -5.28 -17.81
C LYS A 282 -12.93 -5.10 -16.29
N PRO A 283 -14.15 -5.16 -15.75
CA PRO A 283 -14.41 -4.87 -14.34
C PRO A 283 -13.66 -5.79 -13.35
N THR A 284 -13.17 -6.93 -13.83
CA THR A 284 -12.34 -7.85 -13.02
C THR A 284 -10.86 -7.43 -12.92
N GLY A 285 -10.44 -6.39 -13.65
CA GLY A 285 -9.05 -5.97 -13.76
C GLY A 285 -8.23 -6.82 -14.75
N ILE A 286 -6.94 -6.48 -14.94
CA ILE A 286 -6.08 -7.07 -15.98
C ILE A 286 -5.91 -8.59 -15.78
N LEU A 287 -5.64 -9.04 -14.56
CA LEU A 287 -5.45 -10.45 -14.23
C LEU A 287 -6.66 -11.11 -13.57
N GLY A 288 -7.74 -10.36 -13.36
CA GLY A 288 -8.97 -10.88 -12.75
C GLY A 288 -9.60 -12.00 -13.55
N LYS A 289 -10.13 -13.00 -12.85
CA LYS A 289 -10.89 -14.09 -13.43
C LYS A 289 -12.39 -13.85 -13.21
N ASN A 290 -13.19 -14.06 -14.22
CA ASN A 290 -14.65 -14.13 -14.05
C ASN A 290 -15.00 -15.38 -13.24
N VAL A 291 -15.18 -15.23 -11.96
CA VAL A 291 -15.76 -16.27 -11.12
C VAL A 291 -17.27 -16.23 -11.39
N LYS A 292 -17.79 -17.17 -12.16
CA LYS A 292 -19.23 -17.39 -12.24
C LYS A 292 -19.66 -17.84 -10.85
N GLU A 293 -20.52 -17.06 -10.19
CA GLU A 293 -21.19 -17.52 -8.99
C GLU A 293 -21.90 -18.85 -9.36
N LYS A 294 -21.50 -19.93 -8.71
CA LYS A 294 -22.29 -21.16 -8.79
C LYS A 294 -23.55 -20.91 -7.96
N VAL A 295 -24.66 -20.70 -8.67
CA VAL A 295 -26.00 -20.69 -8.10
C VAL A 295 -26.28 -22.07 -7.51
#